data_c6627b3e86b4c1dafd907e3c0a8aa2ca
#
_entry.id   c6627b3e86b4c1dafd907e3c0a8aa2ca
#
_cell.length_a   1.000
_cell.length_b   1.000
_cell.length_c   1.000
_cell.angle_alpha   90.00
_cell.angle_beta   90.00
_cell.angle_gamma   90.00
#
_symmetry.space_group_name_H-M   'P 1'
#
loop_
_entity.id
_entity.type
_entity.pdbx_description
1 polymer ?
#
loop_
_entity_poly.entity_id
_entity_poly.type
_entity_poly.pdbx_seq_one_letter_code
_entity_poly.pdbx_strand_id
1 'polypeptide(L)'
;MKYVIAIIQPHKLEDVRDALVALDIMALTVAEVRRFGSSEEHTEFYRAAEYKVGFLPKTKIEFAVSDELADRAVAVLRDAATTGSIGDGRIYVLELAKAVQIKTGKVDADVLAL
;
A
#
# COMPACT_ATOMS: atom_id res chain seq x y z
N MET A 1 14.99 -5.40 -7.77
CA MET A 1 13.73 -4.63 -7.70
C MET A 1 12.77 -5.28 -6.71
N LYS A 2 11.97 -4.48 -6.08
CA LYS A 2 10.92 -4.96 -5.16
C LYS A 2 9.57 -4.47 -5.64
N TYR A 3 8.55 -5.26 -5.37
CA TYR A 3 7.16 -4.86 -5.55
C TYR A 3 6.52 -4.72 -4.18
N VAL A 4 5.98 -3.54 -3.90
CA VAL A 4 5.40 -3.23 -2.60
C VAL A 4 3.88 -3.18 -2.75
N ILE A 5 3.19 -3.90 -1.88
CA ILE A 5 1.73 -3.89 -1.78
C ILE A 5 1.39 -3.47 -0.36
N ALA A 6 0.63 -2.40 -0.24
CA ALA A 6 0.17 -1.92 1.06
C ALA A 6 -1.35 -1.91 1.12
N ILE A 7 -1.89 -2.45 2.20
CA ILE A 7 -3.32 -2.38 2.51
C ILE A 7 -3.45 -1.43 3.70
N ILE A 8 -4.07 -0.29 3.47
CA ILE A 8 -4.12 0.81 4.44
C ILE A 8 -5.55 1.25 4.72
N GLN A 9 -5.72 2.06 5.76
CA GLN A 9 -6.99 2.72 6.00
C GLN A 9 -7.28 3.72 4.85
N PRO A 10 -8.53 3.77 4.35
CA PRO A 10 -8.85 4.64 3.21
C PRO A 10 -8.52 6.11 3.42
N HIS A 11 -8.70 6.63 4.62
CA HIS A 11 -8.44 8.04 4.92
C HIS A 11 -6.94 8.39 4.95
N LYS A 12 -6.06 7.40 4.87
CA LYS A 12 -4.61 7.62 4.84
C LYS A 12 -4.02 7.69 3.43
N LEU A 13 -4.84 7.51 2.41
CA LEU A 13 -4.35 7.46 1.02
C LEU A 13 -3.54 8.69 0.63
N GLU A 14 -4.04 9.89 0.92
CA GLU A 14 -3.34 11.12 0.52
C GLU A 14 -2.01 11.29 1.25
N ASP A 15 -1.97 11.00 2.55
CA ASP A 15 -0.74 11.08 3.33
C ASP A 15 0.32 10.12 2.80
N VAL A 16 -0.09 8.89 2.48
CA VAL A 16 0.82 7.88 1.93
C VAL A 16 1.31 8.28 0.54
N ARG A 17 0.40 8.74 -0.32
CA ARG A 17 0.77 9.24 -1.64
C ARG A 17 1.82 10.34 -1.54
N ASP A 18 1.58 11.33 -0.70
CA ASP A 18 2.50 12.47 -0.57
C ASP A 18 3.87 12.02 -0.06
N ALA A 19 3.92 11.08 0.87
CA ALA A 19 5.18 10.54 1.38
C ALA A 19 5.97 9.80 0.30
N LEU A 20 5.30 9.03 -0.55
CA LEU A 20 5.95 8.28 -1.64
C LEU A 20 6.38 9.21 -2.77
N VAL A 21 5.57 10.19 -3.12
CA VAL A 21 5.92 11.19 -4.15
C VAL A 21 7.15 11.98 -3.73
N ALA A 22 7.31 12.27 -2.45
CA ALA A 22 8.51 12.94 -1.94
C ALA A 22 9.80 12.13 -2.17
N LEU A 23 9.68 10.84 -2.42
CA LEU A 23 10.79 9.96 -2.80
C LEU A 23 10.85 9.72 -4.32
N ASP A 24 10.12 10.51 -5.11
CA ASP A 24 9.99 10.34 -6.56
C ASP A 24 9.34 9.02 -6.98
N ILE A 25 8.56 8.42 -6.10
CA ILE A 25 7.76 7.23 -6.43
C ILE A 25 6.39 7.71 -6.86
N MET A 26 6.17 7.79 -8.18
CA MET A 26 4.96 8.39 -8.74
C MET A 26 4.03 7.41 -9.45
N ALA A 27 4.53 6.26 -9.84
CA ALA A 27 3.72 5.26 -10.54
C ALA A 27 3.01 4.35 -9.52
N LEU A 28 2.01 4.91 -8.87
CA LEU A 28 1.23 4.21 -7.86
C LEU A 28 -0.05 3.66 -8.45
N THR A 29 -0.29 2.37 -8.25
CA THR A 29 -1.57 1.75 -8.57
C THR A 29 -2.42 1.70 -7.30
N VAL A 30 -3.63 2.24 -7.37
CA VAL A 30 -4.52 2.34 -6.22
C VAL A 30 -5.83 1.64 -6.52
N ALA A 31 -6.30 0.85 -5.58
CA ALA A 31 -7.60 0.18 -5.69
C ALA A 31 -8.32 0.19 -4.36
N GLU A 32 -9.65 0.33 -4.42
CA GLU A 32 -10.49 0.13 -3.26
C GLU A 32 -10.74 -1.37 -3.11
N VAL A 33 -10.50 -1.88 -1.91
CA VAL A 33 -10.64 -3.30 -1.62
C VAL A 33 -11.43 -3.49 -0.33
N ARG A 34 -11.85 -4.71 -0.08
CA ARG A 34 -12.46 -5.09 1.19
C ARG A 34 -11.65 -6.22 1.80
N ARG A 35 -11.43 -6.11 3.08
CA ARG A 35 -10.68 -7.11 3.81
C ARG A 35 -11.56 -7.76 4.85
N PHE A 36 -11.47 -9.08 4.94
CA PHE A 36 -12.06 -9.81 6.05
C PHE A 36 -11.14 -9.64 7.26
N GLY A 37 -11.54 -8.78 8.20
CA GLY A 37 -10.73 -8.45 9.35
C GLY A 37 -10.81 -9.48 10.46
N SER A 38 -9.97 -9.31 11.48
CA SER A 38 -10.03 -10.08 12.70
C SER A 38 -11.32 -9.75 13.47
N SER A 39 -11.72 -10.64 14.37
CA SER A 39 -12.89 -10.38 15.22
C SER A 39 -12.70 -9.14 16.09
N GLU A 40 -11.47 -8.84 16.51
CA GLU A 40 -11.16 -7.64 17.28
C GLU A 40 -11.37 -6.37 16.47
N GLU A 41 -10.90 -6.35 15.22
CA GLU A 41 -11.09 -5.21 14.31
C GLU A 41 -12.58 -5.00 14.06
N HIS A 42 -13.34 -6.06 13.79
CA HIS A 42 -14.78 -5.96 13.57
C HIS A 42 -15.50 -5.46 14.81
N THR A 43 -15.15 -5.94 15.99
CA THR A 43 -15.76 -5.52 17.26
C THR A 43 -15.53 -4.04 17.48
N GLU A 44 -14.30 -3.56 17.26
CA GLU A 44 -13.99 -2.15 17.43
C GLU A 44 -14.74 -1.25 16.44
N PHE A 45 -14.78 -1.66 15.17
CA PHE A 45 -15.39 -0.87 14.10
C PHE A 45 -16.92 -0.85 14.18
N TYR A 46 -17.54 -1.99 14.48
CA TYR A 46 -18.99 -2.16 14.42
C TYR A 46 -19.67 -2.25 15.76
N ARG A 47 -18.99 -2.01 16.84
CA ARG A 47 -19.51 -2.18 18.19
C ARG A 47 -20.88 -1.52 18.41
N ALA A 48 -21.03 -0.28 17.98
CA ALA A 48 -22.25 0.49 18.20
C ALA A 48 -23.39 0.07 17.28
N ALA A 49 -23.08 -0.54 16.16
CA ALA A 49 -24.06 -0.91 15.13
C ALA A 49 -24.49 -2.37 15.19
N GLU A 50 -23.84 -3.18 16.01
CA GLU A 50 -24.12 -4.62 16.17
C GLU A 50 -24.08 -5.42 14.88
N TYR A 51 -23.29 -4.97 13.89
CA TYR A 51 -23.16 -5.68 12.61
C TYR A 51 -22.27 -6.90 12.75
N LYS A 52 -22.69 -7.98 12.10
CA LYS A 52 -21.89 -9.20 11.94
C LYS A 52 -21.30 -9.23 10.52
N VAL A 53 -20.59 -8.18 10.17
CA VAL A 53 -20.04 -8.03 8.83
C VAL A 53 -18.66 -8.63 8.76
N GLY A 54 -18.40 -9.41 7.70
CA GLY A 54 -17.11 -10.03 7.48
C GLY A 54 -16.07 -9.14 6.84
N PHE A 55 -16.46 -8.03 6.20
CA PHE A 55 -15.55 -7.25 5.36
C PHE A 55 -15.51 -5.78 5.77
N LEU A 56 -14.29 -5.23 5.76
CA LEU A 56 -14.03 -3.82 6.03
C LEU A 56 -13.42 -3.15 4.81
N PRO A 57 -13.81 -1.90 4.51
CA PRO A 57 -13.20 -1.17 3.39
C PRO A 57 -11.74 -0.83 3.69
N LYS A 58 -10.89 -1.03 2.71
CA LYS A 58 -9.46 -0.69 2.77
C LYS A 58 -9.04 -0.14 1.41
N THR A 59 -7.87 0.49 1.39
CA THR A 59 -7.26 0.94 0.14
C THR A 59 -5.97 0.17 -0.08
N LYS A 60 -5.81 -0.35 -1.30
CA LYS A 60 -4.58 -1.03 -1.70
C LYS A 60 -3.75 -0.10 -2.57
N ILE A 61 -2.48 0.04 -2.24
CA ILE A 61 -1.49 0.78 -3.02
C ILE A 61 -0.41 -0.20 -3.43
N GLU A 62 -0.03 -0.17 -4.71
CA GLU A 62 1.02 -1.02 -5.24
C GLU A 62 2.00 -0.19 -6.05
N PHE A 63 3.28 -0.52 -5.95
CA PHE A 63 4.32 0.11 -6.76
C PHE A 63 5.57 -0.76 -6.83
N ALA A 64 6.33 -0.56 -7.90
CA ALA A 64 7.66 -1.15 -8.05
C ALA A 64 8.72 -0.14 -7.60
N VAL A 65 9.80 -0.62 -7.03
CA VAL A 65 10.85 0.24 -6.50
C VAL A 65 12.21 -0.49 -6.61
N SER A 66 13.29 0.29 -6.73
CA SER A 66 14.63 -0.28 -6.72
C SER A 66 14.96 -0.88 -5.35
N ASP A 67 15.90 -1.83 -5.33
CA ASP A 67 16.35 -2.42 -4.06
C ASP A 67 16.88 -1.35 -3.10
N GLU A 68 17.62 -0.38 -3.64
CA GLU A 68 18.25 0.67 -2.83
C GLU A 68 17.21 1.59 -2.15
N LEU A 69 16.06 1.77 -2.76
CA LEU A 69 15.02 2.66 -2.25
C LEU A 69 13.96 1.93 -1.42
N ALA A 70 13.90 0.61 -1.52
CA ALA A 70 12.80 -0.17 -0.96
C ALA A 70 12.59 0.02 0.54
N ASP A 71 13.65 -0.07 1.33
CA ASP A 71 13.54 0.04 2.79
C ASP A 71 13.05 1.43 3.21
N ARG A 72 13.55 2.47 2.54
CA ARG A 72 13.13 3.84 2.82
C ARG A 72 11.67 4.06 2.42
N ALA A 73 11.26 3.53 1.28
CA ALA A 73 9.87 3.62 0.83
C ALA A 73 8.93 2.97 1.84
N VAL A 74 9.29 1.78 2.34
CA VAL A 74 8.50 1.08 3.36
C VAL A 74 8.43 1.89 4.65
N ALA A 75 9.54 2.49 5.08
CA ALA A 75 9.58 3.29 6.31
C ALA A 75 8.66 4.52 6.22
N VAL A 76 8.72 5.28 5.13
CA VAL A 76 7.88 6.48 4.99
C VAL A 76 6.42 6.12 4.80
N LEU A 77 6.13 5.02 4.12
CA LEU A 77 4.77 4.52 3.95
C LEU A 77 4.17 4.13 5.31
N ARG A 78 4.92 3.39 6.10
CA ARG A 78 4.49 2.98 7.44
C ARG A 78 4.19 4.19 8.31
N ASP A 79 5.08 5.16 8.34
CA ASP A 79 4.90 6.37 9.14
C ASP A 79 3.65 7.14 8.71
N ALA A 80 3.42 7.26 7.41
CA ALA A 80 2.27 7.99 6.88
C ALA A 80 0.95 7.25 7.11
N ALA A 81 0.96 5.92 7.13
CA ALA A 81 -0.24 5.10 7.24
C ALA A 81 -0.65 4.79 8.67
N THR A 82 0.25 4.93 9.64
CA THR A 82 -0.03 4.52 11.02
C THR A 82 -0.99 5.49 11.72
N THR A 83 -1.94 4.94 12.47
CA THR A 83 -2.78 5.69 13.39
C THR A 83 -2.60 5.21 14.84
N GLY A 84 -1.91 4.09 15.03
CA GLY A 84 -1.77 3.42 16.32
C GLY A 84 -2.97 2.56 16.71
N SER A 85 -3.94 2.41 15.80
CA SER A 85 -5.14 1.62 16.04
C SER A 85 -5.06 0.25 15.38
N ILE A 86 -5.90 -0.67 15.87
CA ILE A 86 -6.11 -1.94 15.20
C ILE A 86 -6.71 -1.66 13.82
N GLY A 87 -6.22 -2.37 12.80
CA GLY A 87 -6.72 -2.19 11.45
C GLY A 87 -5.92 -1.23 10.59
N ASP A 88 -4.78 -0.75 11.05
CA ASP A 88 -3.90 0.13 10.28
C ASP A 88 -3.40 -0.51 8.98
N GLY A 89 -3.39 -1.83 8.92
CA GLY A 89 -3.08 -2.53 7.69
C GLY A 89 -1.73 -3.22 7.69
N ARG A 90 -1.27 -3.54 6.48
CA ARG A 90 -0.03 -4.30 6.28
C ARG A 90 0.69 -3.86 5.03
N ILE A 91 1.99 -4.05 5.06
CA ILE A 91 2.87 -3.78 3.92
C ILE A 91 3.54 -5.11 3.57
N TYR A 92 3.46 -5.48 2.30
CA TYR A 92 4.10 -6.67 1.75
C TYR A 92 5.18 -6.23 0.77
N VAL A 93 6.35 -6.84 0.87
CA VAL A 93 7.46 -6.58 -0.04
C VAL A 93 7.82 -7.90 -0.72
N LEU A 94 7.78 -7.89 -2.06
CA LEU A 94 8.05 -9.08 -2.88
C LEU A 94 9.23 -8.80 -3.79
N GLU A 95 9.97 -9.85 -4.13
CA GLU A 95 10.97 -9.77 -5.17
C GLU A 95 10.28 -9.60 -6.52
N LEU A 96 10.70 -8.60 -7.28
CA LEU A 96 10.20 -8.34 -8.63
C LEU A 96 11.25 -8.78 -9.63
N ALA A 97 10.96 -9.84 -10.36
CA ALA A 97 11.92 -10.42 -11.30
C ALA A 97 12.10 -9.57 -12.55
N LYS A 98 11.03 -8.90 -13.03
CA LYS A 98 11.08 -8.16 -14.27
C LYS A 98 9.94 -7.15 -14.34
N ALA A 99 10.22 -5.99 -14.91
CA ALA A 99 9.22 -4.99 -15.27
C ALA A 99 9.43 -4.58 -16.72
N VAL A 100 8.36 -4.39 -17.47
CA VAL A 100 8.42 -4.01 -18.89
C VAL A 100 7.41 -2.89 -19.13
N GLN A 101 7.86 -1.80 -19.74
CA GLN A 101 6.95 -0.76 -20.18
C GLN A 101 6.30 -1.17 -21.51
N ILE A 102 4.99 -1.20 -21.55
CA ILE A 102 4.25 -1.69 -22.70
C ILE A 102 4.55 -0.88 -23.95
N LYS A 103 4.55 0.46 -23.83
CA LYS A 103 4.71 1.35 -24.99
C LYS A 103 6.07 1.21 -25.66
N THR A 104 7.14 1.15 -24.88
CA THR A 104 8.51 1.24 -25.41
C THR A 104 9.27 -0.07 -25.39
N GLY A 105 8.82 -1.05 -24.61
CA GLY A 105 9.57 -2.27 -24.36
C GLY A 105 10.76 -2.09 -23.42
N LYS A 106 10.94 -0.91 -22.82
CA LYS A 106 11.98 -0.70 -21.81
C LYS A 106 11.76 -1.64 -20.63
N VAL A 107 12.87 -2.05 -20.02
CA VAL A 107 12.83 -3.06 -18.95
C VAL A 107 13.46 -2.55 -17.66
N ASP A 108 12.98 -3.13 -16.56
CA ASP A 108 13.59 -3.04 -15.21
C ASP A 108 13.85 -1.61 -14.75
N ALA A 109 15.12 -1.23 -14.48
CA ALA A 109 15.47 0.06 -13.92
C ALA A 109 14.93 1.25 -14.74
N ASP A 110 14.90 1.12 -16.06
CA ASP A 110 14.38 2.17 -16.94
C ASP A 110 12.87 2.38 -16.77
N VAL A 111 12.14 1.32 -16.39
CA VAL A 111 10.72 1.40 -16.09
C VAL A 111 10.47 2.10 -14.75
N LEU A 112 11.30 1.81 -13.77
CA LEU A 112 11.15 2.37 -12.41
C LEU A 112 11.38 3.88 -12.37
N ALA A 113 12.14 4.41 -13.33
CA ALA A 113 12.45 5.84 -13.40
C ALA A 113 11.32 6.66 -14.06
N LEU A 114 10.27 6.03 -14.50
CA LEU A 114 9.18 6.70 -15.24
C LEU A 114 8.02 7.11 -14.37
#